data_343b05d7067a659406dc9510e5841486
#
_entry.id   343b05d7067a659406dc9510e5841486
#
_cell.length_a   1.000
_cell.length_b   1.000
_cell.length_c   1.000
_cell.angle_alpha   90.00
_cell.angle_beta   90.00
_cell.angle_gamma   90.00
#
_symmetry.space_group_name_H-M   'P 1'
#
loop_
_entity.id
_entity.type
_entity.pdbx_description
1 polymer ?
#
loop_
_entity_poly.entity_id
_entity_poly.type
_entity_poly.pdbx_seq_one_letter_code
_entity_poly.pdbx_strand_id
1 'polypeptide(L)'
;MTSTRRPFDRAQARLSPVEAWLWAILLIAAALRVFPVWFGLPFLYARPDEAESISRAVGVLNGDLNPHFFHWPSLTFYVFAGALGTVSAIRSLAGLDHSLPVDVALITARTAVAVAGTLTVIPLLRLGQRIAGQSVGLFAAGFLAVAPLHVRDSHFAMTDVLMTLLLTASLAALATAYDTARGTVTGEGHRQFAIAGLLGGLATSAKYNAAVVVVSMAAAQILLVAAPGPGSWASRRWRSLAPAAIFAAAFAAGFVAGTPYAVLDFPAFAADFSYDLTHLSGGHAVPLGRGWYAHAVRSLPYGCGLLLLVASLAGVAIGARRRPQHTFLIASFAAAYYAVIGSGYTVFFRYVLPLVPIVCLFAAMATSAAADVLVRPGRGMDISRGGTARTLAIVALIAVIAGPPALTSVRMDLVMGRTDSRVIAAQWLGPQLRPEHTLHDAGSDYTRLDLRERRYHEWRFDPNTQSFGHPEGLIPDWIVISEAPLRHYASAHPALRQLVAEHYEPVYTVRGTTNLDAGGMYDQQDAFFVPFSGFGEVERPGPTVTVYRRRF
;
A
#
# COMPACT_ATOMS: atom_id res chain seq x y z
N MET A 1 42.74 0.60 53.70
CA MET A 1 41.29 0.81 53.57
C MET A 1 40.92 0.60 52.11
N THR A 2 40.55 -0.60 51.75
CA THR A 2 40.24 -1.04 50.39
C THR A 2 38.73 -0.86 50.15
N SER A 3 38.40 0.08 49.28
CA SER A 3 37.01 0.29 48.80
C SER A 3 36.65 -0.76 47.75
N THR A 4 35.86 -1.73 48.17
CA THR A 4 35.23 -2.71 47.28
C THR A 4 34.10 -2.03 46.47
N ARG A 5 34.36 -1.76 45.20
CA ARG A 5 33.26 -1.42 44.22
C ARG A 5 32.35 -2.64 44.09
N ARG A 6 31.07 -2.51 44.41
CA ARG A 6 30.04 -3.48 44.09
C ARG A 6 29.82 -3.55 42.59
N PRO A 7 29.72 -4.76 41.98
CA PRO A 7 29.43 -4.88 40.58
C PRO A 7 27.93 -4.70 40.29
N PHE A 8 27.66 -3.89 39.32
CA PHE A 8 26.47 -3.89 38.45
C PHE A 8 25.14 -4.32 39.05
N ASP A 9 24.42 -3.39 39.69
CA ASP A 9 22.97 -3.45 39.70
C ASP A 9 22.48 -3.26 38.25
N ARG A 10 22.20 -4.37 37.55
CA ARG A 10 21.37 -4.36 36.36
C ARG A 10 19.95 -4.01 36.82
N ALA A 11 19.65 -2.72 36.93
CA ALA A 11 18.28 -2.27 36.99
C ALA A 11 17.58 -2.91 35.77
N GLN A 12 16.66 -3.84 36.04
CA GLN A 12 15.72 -4.33 35.03
C GLN A 12 15.03 -3.09 34.47
N ALA A 13 15.43 -2.67 33.28
CA ALA A 13 14.84 -1.54 32.58
C ALA A 13 13.40 -1.95 32.22
N ARG A 14 12.45 -1.68 33.13
CA ARG A 14 11.03 -1.83 32.83
C ARG A 14 10.70 -0.80 31.76
N LEU A 15 10.19 -1.29 30.62
CA LEU A 15 9.69 -0.43 29.54
C LEU A 15 8.71 0.59 30.14
N SER A 16 8.82 1.84 29.73
CA SER A 16 7.78 2.83 30.07
C SER A 16 6.44 2.38 29.46
N PRO A 17 5.30 2.75 30.05
CA PRO A 17 4.00 2.40 29.48
C PRO A 17 3.84 2.80 28.01
N VAL A 18 4.45 3.90 27.61
CA VAL A 18 4.44 4.40 26.24
C VAL A 18 5.23 3.49 25.29
N GLU A 19 6.42 3.06 25.71
CA GLU A 19 7.24 2.11 24.94
C GLU A 19 6.53 0.76 24.81
N ALA A 20 5.89 0.28 25.87
CA ALA A 20 5.10 -0.95 25.84
C ALA A 20 3.96 -0.87 24.81
N TRP A 21 3.22 0.24 24.76
CA TRP A 21 2.19 0.46 23.75
C TRP A 21 2.76 0.56 22.34
N LEU A 22 3.89 1.24 22.15
CA LEU A 22 4.54 1.31 20.85
C LEU A 22 4.94 -0.08 20.34
N TRP A 23 5.56 -0.90 21.19
CA TRP A 23 5.92 -2.27 20.81
C TRP A 23 4.71 -3.12 20.48
N ALA A 24 3.63 -3.02 21.27
CA ALA A 24 2.37 -3.73 20.97
C ALA A 24 1.80 -3.32 19.61
N ILE A 25 1.77 -2.02 19.28
CA ILE A 25 1.32 -1.51 17.98
C ILE A 25 2.22 -2.01 16.84
N LEU A 26 3.54 -1.99 17.02
CA LEU A 26 4.49 -2.49 16.02
C LEU A 26 4.35 -3.99 15.79
N LEU A 27 4.13 -4.78 16.84
CA LEU A 27 3.89 -6.22 16.73
C LEU A 27 2.58 -6.53 15.98
N ILE A 28 1.50 -5.82 16.28
CA ILE A 28 0.23 -5.95 15.55
C ILE A 28 0.43 -5.53 14.08
N ALA A 29 1.10 -4.40 13.84
CA ALA A 29 1.38 -3.92 12.49
C ALA A 29 2.23 -4.92 11.69
N ALA A 30 3.25 -5.51 12.29
CA ALA A 30 4.09 -6.53 11.68
C ALA A 30 3.31 -7.82 11.40
N ALA A 31 2.53 -8.31 12.37
CA ALA A 31 1.74 -9.53 12.21
C ALA A 31 0.77 -9.43 11.03
N LEU A 32 0.02 -8.32 10.94
CA LEU A 32 -0.94 -8.07 9.85
C LEU A 32 -0.28 -7.82 8.49
N ARG A 33 1.03 -7.59 8.39
CA ARG A 33 1.74 -7.31 7.13
C ARG A 33 2.65 -8.45 6.68
N VAL A 34 3.11 -9.26 7.62
CA VAL A 34 3.94 -10.43 7.32
C VAL A 34 3.07 -11.66 7.01
N PHE A 35 1.92 -11.80 7.65
CA PHE A 35 0.97 -12.86 7.35
C PHE A 35 -0.09 -12.37 6.36
N PRO A 36 -0.28 -13.03 5.19
CA PRO A 36 0.47 -14.12 4.57
C PRO A 36 1.29 -13.62 3.35
N VAL A 37 2.56 -13.29 3.51
CA VAL A 37 3.44 -12.85 2.38
C VAL A 37 3.56 -13.88 1.25
N TRP A 38 3.24 -15.16 1.53
CA TRP A 38 3.27 -16.26 0.53
C TRP A 38 1.99 -16.37 -0.30
N PHE A 39 1.02 -15.47 -0.12
CA PHE A 39 -0.26 -15.56 -0.82
C PHE A 39 -0.08 -15.80 -2.32
N GLY A 40 -0.99 -16.59 -2.90
CA GLY A 40 -1.04 -16.88 -4.33
C GLY A 40 0.02 -17.86 -4.84
N LEU A 41 1.13 -18.07 -4.12
CA LEU A 41 2.18 -18.97 -4.58
C LEU A 41 1.70 -20.43 -4.69
N PRO A 42 2.21 -21.15 -5.72
CA PRO A 42 3.25 -20.78 -6.69
C PRO A 42 2.77 -19.98 -7.92
N PHE A 43 1.52 -19.53 -7.97
CA PHE A 43 0.98 -18.74 -9.06
C PHE A 43 1.52 -17.29 -8.98
N LEU A 44 2.43 -16.92 -9.89
CA LEU A 44 3.18 -15.66 -9.83
C LEU A 44 2.33 -14.42 -10.14
N TYR A 45 1.25 -14.58 -10.90
CA TYR A 45 0.36 -13.48 -11.29
C TYR A 45 -0.83 -13.30 -10.35
N ALA A 46 -0.74 -13.85 -9.13
CA ALA A 46 -1.76 -13.62 -8.09
C ALA A 46 -1.96 -12.14 -7.78
N ARG A 47 -0.91 -11.35 -7.93
CA ARG A 47 -0.92 -9.89 -7.90
C ARG A 47 -0.27 -9.35 -9.19
N PRO A 48 -1.01 -8.59 -10.02
CA PRO A 48 -0.43 -7.92 -11.19
C PRO A 48 0.76 -7.02 -10.79
N ASP A 49 1.65 -6.77 -11.75
CA ASP A 49 2.81 -5.86 -11.64
C ASP A 49 3.97 -6.33 -10.73
N GLU A 50 3.77 -7.31 -9.83
CA GLU A 50 4.86 -7.82 -8.99
C GLU A 50 5.97 -8.49 -9.82
N ALA A 51 5.60 -9.21 -10.86
CA ALA A 51 6.56 -9.86 -11.76
C ALA A 51 7.49 -8.83 -12.42
N GLU A 52 6.96 -7.66 -12.83
CA GLU A 52 7.74 -6.58 -13.38
C GLU A 52 8.73 -6.02 -12.36
N SER A 53 8.25 -5.74 -11.13
CA SER A 53 9.10 -5.24 -10.04
C SER A 53 10.27 -6.19 -9.75
N ILE A 54 10.01 -7.50 -9.70
CA ILE A 54 11.03 -8.52 -9.45
C ILE A 54 12.00 -8.63 -10.62
N SER A 55 11.51 -8.63 -11.86
CA SER A 55 12.35 -8.71 -13.06
C SER A 55 13.38 -7.56 -13.08
N ARG A 56 12.93 -6.31 -12.81
CA ARG A 56 13.83 -5.15 -12.75
C ARG A 56 14.84 -5.26 -11.60
N ALA A 57 14.40 -5.70 -10.44
CA ALA A 57 15.29 -5.90 -9.30
C ALA A 57 16.35 -6.98 -9.54
N VAL A 58 15.99 -8.07 -10.23
CA VAL A 58 16.94 -9.12 -10.62
C VAL A 58 17.94 -8.60 -11.66
N GLY A 59 17.50 -7.77 -12.64
CA GLY A 59 18.40 -7.09 -13.58
C GLY A 59 19.46 -6.26 -12.84
N VAL A 60 19.03 -5.45 -11.87
CA VAL A 60 19.93 -4.65 -11.02
C VAL A 60 20.88 -5.55 -10.22
N LEU A 61 20.40 -6.64 -9.62
CA LEU A 61 21.24 -7.58 -8.88
C LEU A 61 22.31 -8.23 -9.78
N ASN A 62 22.00 -8.46 -11.05
CA ASN A 62 22.92 -9.02 -12.04
C ASN A 62 23.90 -7.98 -12.65
N GLY A 63 23.88 -6.73 -12.16
CA GLY A 63 24.83 -5.68 -12.50
C GLY A 63 24.34 -4.65 -13.53
N ASP A 64 23.13 -4.79 -14.08
CA ASP A 64 22.53 -3.74 -14.90
C ASP A 64 21.79 -2.74 -14.01
N LEU A 65 22.49 -1.66 -13.65
CA LEU A 65 21.93 -0.62 -12.76
C LEU A 65 20.87 0.24 -13.44
N ASN A 66 20.76 0.24 -14.79
CA ASN A 66 19.66 0.89 -15.50
C ASN A 66 18.46 -0.07 -15.56
N PRO A 67 17.32 0.22 -14.92
CA PRO A 67 16.17 -0.66 -15.00
C PRO A 67 15.51 -0.69 -16.38
N HIS A 68 15.87 0.22 -17.31
CA HIS A 68 15.25 0.38 -18.64
C HIS A 68 13.71 0.43 -18.57
N PHE A 69 13.19 1.06 -17.51
CA PHE A 69 11.77 1.15 -17.21
C PHE A 69 11.53 2.31 -16.25
N PHE A 70 10.79 3.32 -16.71
CA PHE A 70 10.54 4.53 -15.95
C PHE A 70 9.05 4.84 -15.76
N HIS A 71 8.14 3.89 -16.04
CA HIS A 71 6.74 3.99 -15.61
C HIS A 71 6.62 4.06 -14.09
N TRP A 72 7.58 3.47 -13.38
CA TRP A 72 7.82 3.71 -11.95
C TRP A 72 9.27 4.13 -11.74
N PRO A 73 9.53 5.06 -10.80
CA PRO A 73 10.90 5.43 -10.45
C PRO A 73 11.66 4.26 -9.83
N SER A 74 12.99 4.30 -9.89
CA SER A 74 13.86 3.13 -9.70
C SER A 74 14.14 2.73 -8.25
N LEU A 75 13.89 3.60 -7.24
CA LEU A 75 14.28 3.34 -5.85
C LEU A 75 13.77 1.99 -5.32
N THR A 76 12.54 1.63 -5.65
CA THR A 76 11.95 0.37 -5.17
C THR A 76 12.68 -0.84 -5.76
N PHE A 77 13.11 -0.78 -7.02
CA PHE A 77 13.90 -1.86 -7.64
C PHE A 77 15.26 -2.02 -6.97
N TYR A 78 15.92 -0.92 -6.60
CA TYR A 78 17.19 -0.97 -5.87
C TYR A 78 17.02 -1.52 -4.45
N VAL A 79 15.94 -1.15 -3.76
CA VAL A 79 15.62 -1.72 -2.44
C VAL A 79 15.38 -3.22 -2.54
N PHE A 80 14.63 -3.67 -3.55
CA PHE A 80 14.41 -5.10 -3.78
C PHE A 80 15.70 -5.81 -4.17
N ALA A 81 16.51 -5.25 -5.07
CA ALA A 81 17.81 -5.83 -5.44
C ALA A 81 18.73 -6.00 -4.22
N GLY A 82 18.78 -5.01 -3.33
CA GLY A 82 19.52 -5.10 -2.06
C GLY A 82 19.00 -6.19 -1.13
N ALA A 83 17.68 -6.34 -1.01
CA ALA A 83 17.07 -7.40 -0.22
C ALA A 83 17.35 -8.79 -0.82
N LEU A 84 17.20 -8.95 -2.13
CA LEU A 84 17.50 -10.17 -2.88
C LEU A 84 18.98 -10.55 -2.76
N GLY A 85 19.90 -9.58 -2.91
CA GLY A 85 21.33 -9.78 -2.74
C GLY A 85 21.69 -10.24 -1.33
N THR A 86 21.02 -9.70 -0.33
CA THR A 86 21.20 -10.12 1.07
C THR A 86 20.79 -11.59 1.27
N VAL A 87 19.62 -11.98 0.75
CA VAL A 87 19.14 -13.38 0.84
C VAL A 87 20.03 -14.30 0.04
N SER A 88 20.48 -13.93 -1.18
CA SER A 88 21.41 -14.69 -1.99
C SER A 88 22.74 -14.94 -1.25
N ALA A 89 23.30 -13.90 -0.60
CA ALA A 89 24.51 -14.01 0.20
C ALA A 89 24.32 -14.95 1.41
N ILE A 90 23.21 -14.85 2.14
CA ILE A 90 22.89 -15.74 3.26
C ILE A 90 22.78 -17.19 2.78
N ARG A 91 22.13 -17.45 1.64
CA ARG A 91 22.02 -18.79 1.04
C ARG A 91 23.40 -19.36 0.70
N SER A 92 24.27 -18.57 0.07
CA SER A 92 25.64 -18.95 -0.24
C SER A 92 26.46 -19.31 1.02
N LEU A 93 26.34 -18.49 2.09
CA LEU A 93 26.98 -18.77 3.37
C LEU A 93 26.46 -20.06 4.04
N ALA A 94 25.21 -20.44 3.77
CA ALA A 94 24.59 -21.67 4.22
C ALA A 94 24.93 -22.89 3.31
N GLY A 95 25.76 -22.71 2.28
CA GLY A 95 26.13 -23.79 1.34
C GLY A 95 25.04 -24.13 0.32
N LEU A 96 24.03 -23.29 0.18
CA LEU A 96 22.96 -23.43 -0.82
C LEU A 96 23.37 -22.70 -2.11
N ASP A 97 22.71 -23.06 -3.22
CA ASP A 97 22.87 -22.32 -4.47
C ASP A 97 22.52 -20.84 -4.27
N HIS A 98 23.37 -19.95 -4.79
CA HIS A 98 23.18 -18.51 -4.75
C HIS A 98 22.02 -18.04 -5.64
N SER A 99 21.58 -18.86 -6.60
CA SER A 99 20.41 -18.56 -7.40
C SER A 99 19.16 -18.47 -6.52
N LEU A 100 18.30 -17.51 -6.84
CA LEU A 100 17.05 -17.29 -6.12
C LEU A 100 15.91 -17.90 -6.92
N PRO A 101 15.24 -18.97 -6.41
CA PRO A 101 13.95 -19.37 -6.95
C PRO A 101 12.96 -18.18 -6.93
N VAL A 102 12.08 -18.12 -7.92
CA VAL A 102 11.18 -16.96 -8.13
C VAL A 102 10.25 -16.72 -6.92
N ASP A 103 9.79 -17.80 -6.28
CA ASP A 103 8.98 -17.74 -5.06
C ASP A 103 9.76 -17.13 -3.89
N VAL A 104 11.04 -17.49 -3.72
CA VAL A 104 11.94 -16.90 -2.71
C VAL A 104 12.17 -15.42 -3.00
N ALA A 105 12.38 -15.05 -4.27
CA ALA A 105 12.55 -13.65 -4.67
C ALA A 105 11.30 -12.84 -4.36
N LEU A 106 10.12 -13.37 -4.69
CA LEU A 106 8.84 -12.71 -4.45
C LEU A 106 8.56 -12.53 -2.95
N ILE A 107 8.73 -13.59 -2.14
CA ILE A 107 8.59 -13.51 -0.67
C ILE A 107 9.56 -12.48 -0.08
N THR A 108 10.80 -12.43 -0.58
CA THR A 108 11.82 -11.48 -0.11
C THR A 108 11.38 -10.04 -0.37
N ALA A 109 10.94 -9.72 -1.59
CA ALA A 109 10.49 -8.38 -1.95
C ALA A 109 9.21 -7.98 -1.19
N ARG A 110 8.23 -8.88 -1.05
CA ARG A 110 7.02 -8.68 -0.25
C ARG A 110 7.37 -8.43 1.23
N THR A 111 8.33 -9.17 1.78
CA THR A 111 8.81 -8.97 3.16
C THR A 111 9.45 -7.59 3.33
N ALA A 112 10.23 -7.11 2.35
CA ALA A 112 10.79 -5.76 2.39
C ALA A 112 9.68 -4.68 2.43
N VAL A 113 8.61 -4.87 1.68
CA VAL A 113 7.43 -3.97 1.69
C VAL A 113 6.66 -4.09 3.02
N ALA A 114 6.47 -5.30 3.56
CA ALA A 114 5.83 -5.50 4.87
C ALA A 114 6.60 -4.80 6.01
N VAL A 115 7.94 -4.84 5.94
CA VAL A 115 8.81 -4.09 6.87
C VAL A 115 8.63 -2.59 6.67
N ALA A 116 8.65 -2.07 5.45
CA ALA A 116 8.41 -0.66 5.16
C ALA A 116 7.03 -0.20 5.68
N GLY A 117 5.98 -1.00 5.46
CA GLY A 117 4.63 -0.75 5.97
C GLY A 117 4.56 -0.72 7.49
N THR A 118 5.27 -1.64 8.16
CA THR A 118 5.36 -1.65 9.62
C THR A 118 6.11 -0.41 10.14
N LEU A 119 7.22 -0.06 9.49
CA LEU A 119 8.02 1.11 9.86
C LEU A 119 7.28 2.44 9.64
N THR A 120 6.26 2.50 8.78
CA THR A 120 5.44 3.72 8.57
C THR A 120 4.74 4.18 9.86
N VAL A 121 4.49 3.27 10.80
CA VAL A 121 3.94 3.57 12.12
C VAL A 121 4.82 4.58 12.90
N ILE A 122 6.16 4.49 12.75
CA ILE A 122 7.12 5.31 13.52
C ILE A 122 7.07 6.79 13.13
N PRO A 123 7.22 7.20 11.86
CA PRO A 123 7.10 8.60 11.49
C PRO A 123 5.71 9.17 11.74
N LEU A 124 4.64 8.37 11.61
CA LEU A 124 3.30 8.82 11.93
C LEU A 124 3.11 9.07 13.45
N LEU A 125 3.63 8.17 14.30
CA LEU A 125 3.68 8.39 15.75
C LEU A 125 4.36 9.72 16.08
N ARG A 126 5.56 9.95 15.53
CA ARG A 126 6.35 11.16 15.75
C ARG A 126 5.62 12.42 15.27
N LEU A 127 4.98 12.34 14.10
CA LEU A 127 4.18 13.44 13.55
C LEU A 127 3.00 13.78 14.49
N GLY A 128 2.24 12.78 14.95
CA GLY A 128 1.12 12.97 15.87
C GLY A 128 1.58 13.54 17.21
N GLN A 129 2.66 13.01 17.78
CA GLN A 129 3.27 13.51 19.01
C GLN A 129 3.68 14.98 18.90
N ARG A 130 4.29 15.35 17.78
CA ARG A 130 4.75 16.71 17.49
C ARG A 130 3.58 17.69 17.39
N ILE A 131 2.53 17.32 16.68
CA ILE A 131 1.40 18.22 16.40
C ILE A 131 0.48 18.39 17.61
N ALA A 132 0.13 17.30 18.29
CA ALA A 132 -0.94 17.33 19.28
C ALA A 132 -0.70 16.46 20.53
N GLY A 133 0.53 15.95 20.70
CA GLY A 133 0.95 15.26 21.92
C GLY A 133 0.90 13.73 21.83
N GLN A 134 1.35 13.09 22.91
CA GLN A 134 1.63 11.65 23.02
C GLN A 134 0.44 10.77 22.63
N SER A 135 -0.76 11.07 23.13
CA SER A 135 -1.96 10.28 22.86
C SER A 135 -2.34 10.29 21.39
N VAL A 136 -2.23 11.44 20.71
CA VAL A 136 -2.53 11.55 19.28
C VAL A 136 -1.53 10.72 18.48
N GLY A 137 -0.25 10.74 18.84
CA GLY A 137 0.75 9.90 18.19
C GLY A 137 0.43 8.40 18.32
N LEU A 138 0.11 7.93 19.52
CA LEU A 138 -0.23 6.52 19.76
C LEU A 138 -1.53 6.09 19.05
N PHE A 139 -2.57 6.92 19.08
CA PHE A 139 -3.82 6.62 18.38
C PHE A 139 -3.61 6.56 16.86
N ALA A 140 -2.90 7.54 16.29
CA ALA A 140 -2.60 7.56 14.86
C ALA A 140 -1.81 6.31 14.43
N ALA A 141 -0.79 5.93 15.20
CA ALA A 141 0.00 4.72 15.01
C ALA A 141 -0.88 3.46 15.08
N GLY A 142 -1.76 3.35 16.08
CA GLY A 142 -2.69 2.24 16.25
C GLY A 142 -3.71 2.13 15.11
N PHE A 143 -4.26 3.25 14.65
CA PHE A 143 -5.17 3.28 13.51
C PHE A 143 -4.48 2.84 12.20
N LEU A 144 -3.26 3.29 11.95
CA LEU A 144 -2.49 2.86 10.78
C LEU A 144 -2.13 1.38 10.84
N ALA A 145 -1.84 0.86 12.04
CA ALA A 145 -1.50 -0.56 12.20
C ALA A 145 -2.59 -1.49 11.65
N VAL A 146 -3.87 -1.06 11.73
CA VAL A 146 -5.03 -1.85 11.33
C VAL A 146 -5.78 -1.32 10.09
N ALA A 147 -5.29 -0.27 9.43
CA ALA A 147 -5.96 0.32 8.26
C ALA A 147 -5.94 -0.64 7.05
N PRO A 148 -7.10 -1.09 6.53
CA PRO A 148 -7.19 -2.20 5.57
C PRO A 148 -6.37 -2.01 4.30
N LEU A 149 -6.43 -0.83 3.68
CA LEU A 149 -5.68 -0.56 2.47
C LEU A 149 -4.18 -0.61 2.72
N HIS A 150 -3.71 -0.03 3.84
CA HIS A 150 -2.29 -0.02 4.16
C HIS A 150 -1.78 -1.42 4.58
N VAL A 151 -2.62 -2.23 5.22
CA VAL A 151 -2.31 -3.64 5.50
C VAL A 151 -2.22 -4.42 4.20
N ARG A 152 -3.25 -4.35 3.35
CA ARG A 152 -3.31 -5.07 2.07
C ARG A 152 -2.09 -4.77 1.19
N ASP A 153 -1.85 -3.49 0.94
CA ASP A 153 -0.78 -3.10 0.01
C ASP A 153 0.61 -3.36 0.58
N SER A 154 0.74 -3.55 1.90
CA SER A 154 1.99 -3.99 2.52
C SER A 154 2.36 -5.45 2.24
N HIS A 155 1.48 -6.24 1.64
CA HIS A 155 1.77 -7.60 1.18
C HIS A 155 2.34 -7.65 -0.24
N PHE A 156 2.27 -6.54 -0.99
CA PHE A 156 2.60 -6.54 -2.41
C PHE A 156 4.01 -6.00 -2.66
N ALA A 157 4.77 -6.66 -3.51
CA ALA A 157 6.08 -6.21 -3.97
C ALA A 157 5.94 -5.00 -4.93
N MET A 158 5.39 -3.88 -4.41
CA MET A 158 5.01 -2.68 -5.14
C MET A 158 5.63 -1.42 -4.52
N THR A 159 5.52 -0.32 -5.23
CA THR A 159 6.16 0.97 -4.90
C THR A 159 5.44 1.77 -3.81
N ASP A 160 4.13 1.58 -3.67
CA ASP A 160 3.22 2.48 -2.95
C ASP A 160 3.49 2.60 -1.46
N VAL A 161 3.84 1.50 -0.80
CA VAL A 161 4.09 1.47 0.65
C VAL A 161 5.44 2.10 1.00
N LEU A 162 6.48 1.84 0.20
CA LEU A 162 7.79 2.49 0.39
C LEU A 162 7.66 4.01 0.21
N MET A 163 6.95 4.45 -0.84
CA MET A 163 6.61 5.85 -1.03
C MET A 163 5.89 6.43 0.19
N THR A 164 4.87 5.73 0.70
CA THR A 164 4.06 6.20 1.85
C THR A 164 4.89 6.33 3.13
N LEU A 165 5.81 5.40 3.39
CA LEU A 165 6.77 5.48 4.49
C LEU A 165 7.62 6.75 4.40
N LEU A 166 8.31 6.93 3.26
CA LEU A 166 9.23 8.04 3.03
C LEU A 166 8.51 9.39 3.04
N LEU A 167 7.31 9.45 2.46
CA LEU A 167 6.46 10.62 2.45
C LEU A 167 5.99 10.99 3.86
N THR A 168 5.52 10.02 4.65
CA THR A 168 5.11 10.25 6.04
C THR A 168 6.30 10.74 6.88
N ALA A 169 7.48 10.19 6.65
CA ALA A 169 8.72 10.64 7.30
C ALA A 169 9.12 12.06 6.86
N SER A 170 8.97 12.40 5.58
CA SER A 170 9.19 13.75 5.05
C SER A 170 8.26 14.77 5.72
N LEU A 171 6.96 14.48 5.81
CA LEU A 171 5.98 15.33 6.49
C LEU A 171 6.29 15.50 7.98
N ALA A 172 6.74 14.44 8.67
CA ALA A 172 7.15 14.51 10.07
C ALA A 172 8.40 15.38 10.27
N ALA A 173 9.39 15.25 9.39
CA ALA A 173 10.58 16.10 9.38
C ALA A 173 10.23 17.55 9.06
N LEU A 174 9.34 17.80 8.10
CA LEU A 174 8.89 19.14 7.72
C LEU A 174 8.15 19.84 8.85
N ALA A 175 7.25 19.14 9.57
CA ALA A 175 6.59 19.67 10.75
C ALA A 175 7.60 20.05 11.84
N THR A 176 8.64 19.22 12.04
CA THR A 176 9.74 19.50 12.98
C THR A 176 10.55 20.71 12.53
N ALA A 177 10.89 20.80 11.23
CA ALA A 177 11.64 21.91 10.66
C ALA A 177 10.89 23.24 10.84
N TYR A 178 9.59 23.24 10.58
CA TYR A 178 8.71 24.39 10.75
C TYR A 178 8.71 24.91 12.19
N ASP A 179 8.54 24.01 13.18
CA ASP A 179 8.54 24.40 14.60
C ASP A 179 9.88 24.97 15.05
N THR A 180 10.98 24.36 14.61
CA THR A 180 12.34 24.82 14.93
C THR A 180 12.61 26.19 14.33
N ALA A 181 12.16 26.43 13.08
CA ALA A 181 12.36 27.69 12.38
C ALA A 181 11.53 28.85 12.96
N ARG A 182 10.41 28.57 13.62
CA ARG A 182 9.59 29.60 14.30
C ARG A 182 10.27 30.21 15.52
N GLY A 183 11.12 29.45 16.22
CA GLY A 183 11.86 29.95 17.38
C GLY A 183 13.02 30.85 16.97
N THR A 184 13.95 30.33 16.22
CA THR A 184 15.08 31.01 15.58
C THR A 184 15.53 30.18 14.39
N VAL A 185 15.87 30.80 13.25
CA VAL A 185 16.43 30.06 12.11
C VAL A 185 17.86 29.68 12.46
N THR A 186 18.03 28.51 13.08
CA THR A 186 19.31 27.94 13.48
C THR A 186 19.78 26.91 12.47
N GLY A 187 21.05 26.49 12.55
CA GLY A 187 21.56 25.37 11.73
C GLY A 187 20.79 24.08 11.89
N GLU A 188 20.14 23.84 13.04
CA GLU A 188 19.28 22.67 13.27
C GLU A 188 17.99 22.72 12.43
N GLY A 189 17.36 23.89 12.29
CA GLY A 189 16.20 24.08 11.40
C GLY A 189 16.57 23.79 9.94
N HIS A 190 17.71 24.27 9.46
CA HIS A 190 18.19 23.96 8.10
C HIS A 190 18.42 22.46 7.88
N ARG A 191 19.00 21.77 8.88
CA ARG A 191 19.16 20.30 8.82
C ARG A 191 17.84 19.57 8.68
N GLN A 192 16.79 19.98 9.41
CA GLN A 192 15.47 19.36 9.33
C GLN A 192 14.80 19.60 7.97
N PHE A 193 14.96 20.78 7.36
CA PHE A 193 14.48 21.04 5.99
C PHE A 193 15.24 20.18 4.96
N ALA A 194 16.53 19.98 5.13
CA ALA A 194 17.31 19.07 4.28
C ALA A 194 16.81 17.61 4.40
N ILE A 195 16.57 17.13 5.62
CA ILE A 195 16.04 15.79 5.85
C ILE A 195 14.64 15.64 5.22
N ALA A 196 13.77 16.63 5.41
CA ALA A 196 12.43 16.60 4.81
C ALA A 196 12.49 16.59 3.27
N GLY A 197 13.36 17.41 2.67
CA GLY A 197 13.59 17.44 1.23
C GLY A 197 14.14 16.10 0.72
N LEU A 198 15.19 15.57 1.34
CA LEU A 198 15.80 14.29 0.95
C LEU A 198 14.78 13.14 0.98
N LEU A 199 14.01 13.03 2.08
CA LEU A 199 12.97 12.01 2.21
C LEU A 199 11.84 12.23 1.19
N GLY A 200 11.46 13.47 0.90
CA GLY A 200 10.48 13.80 -0.14
C GLY A 200 10.96 13.41 -1.55
N GLY A 201 12.25 13.68 -1.85
CA GLY A 201 12.88 13.27 -3.10
C GLY A 201 12.97 11.75 -3.24
N LEU A 202 13.38 11.04 -2.20
CA LEU A 202 13.37 9.57 -2.15
C LEU A 202 11.94 9.00 -2.27
N ALA A 203 10.94 9.63 -1.65
CA ALA A 203 9.55 9.23 -1.83
C ALA A 203 9.11 9.38 -3.29
N THR A 204 9.50 10.48 -3.94
CA THR A 204 9.24 10.71 -5.37
C THR A 204 9.98 9.71 -6.25
N SER A 205 11.18 9.28 -5.81
CA SER A 205 11.93 8.22 -6.47
C SER A 205 11.38 6.80 -6.20
N ALA A 206 10.47 6.63 -5.27
CA ALA A 206 9.66 5.41 -5.16
C ALA A 206 8.39 5.50 -6.05
N LYS A 207 7.73 6.67 -6.10
CA LYS A 207 6.57 6.92 -6.98
C LYS A 207 6.40 8.41 -7.23
N TYR A 208 6.27 8.83 -8.51
CA TYR A 208 6.29 10.23 -8.94
C TYR A 208 5.28 11.14 -8.24
N ASN A 209 4.09 10.64 -7.93
CA ASN A 209 3.03 11.43 -7.30
C ASN A 209 3.38 11.91 -5.87
N ALA A 210 4.40 11.36 -5.22
CA ALA A 210 4.92 11.88 -3.95
C ALA A 210 5.53 13.29 -4.08
N ALA A 211 5.87 13.75 -5.30
CA ALA A 211 6.37 15.10 -5.56
C ALA A 211 5.41 16.20 -5.05
N VAL A 212 4.13 15.88 -4.91
CA VAL A 212 3.13 16.79 -4.32
C VAL A 212 3.49 17.25 -2.90
N VAL A 213 4.43 16.60 -2.21
CA VAL A 213 4.94 17.04 -0.89
C VAL A 213 5.54 18.45 -0.92
N VAL A 214 5.97 18.93 -2.09
CA VAL A 214 6.45 20.31 -2.26
C VAL A 214 5.39 21.36 -1.90
N VAL A 215 4.09 20.99 -1.98
CA VAL A 215 2.98 21.86 -1.55
C VAL A 215 3.00 22.08 -0.04
N SER A 216 3.34 21.06 0.76
CA SER A 216 3.54 21.26 2.21
C SER A 216 4.74 22.16 2.51
N MET A 217 5.82 22.06 1.72
CA MET A 217 6.93 23.01 1.84
C MET A 217 6.50 24.44 1.52
N ALA A 218 5.71 24.64 0.46
CA ALA A 218 5.16 25.94 0.13
C ALA A 218 4.23 26.47 1.26
N ALA A 219 3.42 25.62 1.86
CA ALA A 219 2.61 25.96 3.03
C ALA A 219 3.47 26.36 4.23
N ALA A 220 4.55 25.63 4.53
CA ALA A 220 5.51 25.99 5.57
C ALA A 220 6.16 27.35 5.29
N GLN A 221 6.54 27.60 4.04
CA GLN A 221 7.11 28.86 3.58
C GLN A 221 6.16 30.04 3.81
N ILE A 222 4.88 29.88 3.42
CA ILE A 222 3.84 30.90 3.64
C ILE A 222 3.72 31.22 5.13
N LEU A 223 3.64 30.19 5.97
CA LEU A 223 3.52 30.35 7.42
C LEU A 223 4.76 31.03 8.06
N LEU A 224 5.97 30.74 7.57
CA LEU A 224 7.20 31.37 8.05
C LEU A 224 7.28 32.85 7.66
N VAL A 225 6.86 33.21 6.45
CA VAL A 225 6.81 34.61 5.99
C VAL A 225 5.74 35.41 6.73
N ALA A 226 4.58 34.80 6.98
CA ALA A 226 3.46 35.43 7.69
C ALA A 226 3.69 35.56 9.21
N ALA A 227 4.65 34.80 9.78
CA ALA A 227 4.91 34.85 11.22
C ALA A 227 5.38 36.25 11.68
N PRO A 228 4.82 36.79 12.79
CA PRO A 228 5.34 38.03 13.37
C PRO A 228 6.79 37.84 13.81
N GLY A 229 7.62 38.87 13.57
CA GLY A 229 9.04 38.81 13.95
C GLY A 229 9.76 40.12 13.65
N PRO A 230 10.98 40.31 14.17
CA PRO A 230 11.77 41.51 13.94
C PRO A 230 12.14 41.65 12.47
N GLY A 231 12.12 42.88 11.99
CA GLY A 231 12.51 43.26 10.63
C GLY A 231 11.32 43.46 9.68
N SER A 232 11.61 44.04 8.52
CA SER A 232 10.65 44.30 7.48
C SER A 232 10.11 43.00 6.85
N TRP A 233 8.95 43.06 6.17
CA TRP A 233 8.43 41.93 5.42
C TRP A 233 9.43 41.39 4.39
N ALA A 234 10.15 42.27 3.72
CA ALA A 234 11.19 41.89 2.77
C ALA A 234 12.33 41.09 3.43
N SER A 235 12.83 41.51 4.60
CA SER A 235 13.90 40.80 5.32
C SER A 235 13.43 39.42 5.84
N ARG A 236 12.15 39.25 6.20
CA ARG A 236 11.56 37.96 6.56
C ARG A 236 11.47 37.03 5.36
N ARG A 237 11.04 37.57 4.23
CA ARG A 237 10.96 36.82 2.96
C ARG A 237 12.33 36.28 2.56
N TRP A 238 13.40 37.10 2.60
CA TRP A 238 14.73 36.62 2.26
C TRP A 238 15.23 35.54 3.21
N ARG A 239 15.02 35.68 4.52
CA ARG A 239 15.41 34.67 5.50
C ARG A 239 14.68 33.35 5.32
N SER A 240 13.46 33.36 4.83
CA SER A 240 12.69 32.14 4.57
C SER A 240 13.04 31.44 3.25
N LEU A 241 13.72 32.10 2.31
CA LEU A 241 14.15 31.46 1.06
C LEU A 241 15.21 30.36 1.28
N ALA A 242 16.11 30.52 2.26
CA ALA A 242 17.11 29.49 2.54
C ALA A 242 16.53 28.14 2.92
N PRO A 243 15.53 28.01 3.83
CA PRO A 243 14.82 26.76 4.06
C PRO A 243 14.23 26.12 2.80
N ALA A 244 13.57 26.92 1.95
CA ALA A 244 12.99 26.42 0.70
C ALA A 244 14.06 25.94 -0.29
N ALA A 245 15.16 26.68 -0.43
CA ALA A 245 16.28 26.30 -1.29
C ALA A 245 16.96 25.02 -0.79
N ILE A 246 17.19 24.88 0.53
CA ILE A 246 17.76 23.68 1.15
C ILE A 246 16.85 22.47 0.92
N PHE A 247 15.54 22.63 1.15
CA PHE A 247 14.57 21.58 0.88
C PHE A 247 14.61 21.17 -0.60
N ALA A 248 14.56 22.13 -1.53
CA ALA A 248 14.55 21.86 -2.98
C ALA A 248 15.84 21.15 -3.44
N ALA A 249 17.02 21.61 -2.97
CA ALA A 249 18.29 20.98 -3.29
C ALA A 249 18.36 19.54 -2.76
N ALA A 250 17.95 19.32 -1.50
CA ALA A 250 17.92 18.00 -0.89
C ALA A 250 16.86 17.08 -1.55
N PHE A 251 15.73 17.64 -1.96
CA PHE A 251 14.70 16.91 -2.71
C PHE A 251 15.25 16.42 -4.06
N ALA A 252 15.87 17.31 -4.84
CA ALA A 252 16.51 16.94 -6.10
C ALA A 252 17.59 15.87 -5.90
N ALA A 253 18.43 16.04 -4.88
CA ALA A 253 19.46 15.05 -4.53
C ALA A 253 18.85 13.69 -4.17
N GLY A 254 17.77 13.66 -3.37
CA GLY A 254 17.07 12.42 -3.02
C GLY A 254 16.43 11.74 -4.22
N PHE A 255 15.80 12.51 -5.11
CA PHE A 255 15.23 11.96 -6.35
C PHE A 255 16.31 11.36 -7.26
N VAL A 256 17.38 12.10 -7.53
CA VAL A 256 18.48 11.62 -8.40
C VAL A 256 19.21 10.44 -7.78
N ALA A 257 19.41 10.44 -6.45
CA ALA A 257 20.06 9.31 -5.77
C ALA A 257 19.26 8.01 -5.89
N GLY A 258 17.93 8.08 -5.85
CA GLY A 258 17.08 6.91 -5.99
C GLY A 258 16.65 6.58 -7.44
N THR A 259 16.77 7.53 -8.37
CA THR A 259 16.48 7.33 -9.80
C THR A 259 17.57 8.00 -10.66
N PRO A 260 18.82 7.52 -10.60
CA PRO A 260 19.93 8.18 -11.28
C PRO A 260 19.80 8.20 -12.80
N TYR A 261 19.19 7.17 -13.36
CA TYR A 261 18.98 7.04 -14.80
C TYR A 261 17.88 7.96 -15.35
N ALA A 262 17.11 8.64 -14.52
CA ALA A 262 16.29 9.76 -14.96
C ALA A 262 17.13 10.91 -15.53
N VAL A 263 18.43 10.98 -15.16
CA VAL A 263 19.40 11.94 -15.72
C VAL A 263 20.32 11.27 -16.73
N LEU A 264 20.82 10.07 -16.43
CA LEU A 264 21.80 9.37 -17.27
C LEU A 264 21.18 8.76 -18.53
N ASP A 265 19.89 8.41 -18.51
CA ASP A 265 19.11 7.93 -19.65
C ASP A 265 17.84 8.77 -19.81
N PHE A 266 18.03 10.09 -19.90
CA PHE A 266 16.94 11.06 -19.97
C PHE A 266 15.94 10.81 -21.11
N PRO A 267 16.36 10.39 -22.33
CA PRO A 267 15.40 10.13 -23.40
C PRO A 267 14.38 9.03 -23.05
N ALA A 268 14.84 7.88 -22.50
CA ALA A 268 13.95 6.80 -22.09
C ALA A 268 13.04 7.25 -20.93
N PHE A 269 13.63 7.95 -19.93
CA PHE A 269 12.86 8.53 -18.84
C PHE A 269 11.74 9.46 -19.32
N ALA A 270 12.06 10.39 -20.23
CA ALA A 270 11.09 11.36 -20.72
C ALA A 270 9.94 10.69 -21.50
N ALA A 271 10.22 9.63 -22.26
CA ALA A 271 9.23 8.87 -23.01
C ALA A 271 8.23 8.18 -22.06
N ASP A 272 8.73 7.38 -21.10
CA ASP A 272 7.90 6.64 -20.15
C ASP A 272 7.11 7.58 -19.23
N PHE A 273 7.74 8.64 -18.73
CA PHE A 273 7.07 9.63 -17.88
C PHE A 273 5.94 10.36 -18.61
N SER A 274 6.14 10.68 -19.89
CA SER A 274 5.10 11.30 -20.72
C SER A 274 3.91 10.36 -20.94
N TYR A 275 4.17 9.07 -21.09
CA TYR A 275 3.12 8.05 -21.18
C TYR A 275 2.29 8.00 -19.87
N ASP A 276 2.94 8.00 -18.71
CA ASP A 276 2.24 7.93 -17.42
C ASP A 276 1.35 9.14 -17.13
N LEU A 277 1.77 10.33 -17.58
CA LEU A 277 0.91 11.53 -17.50
C LEU A 277 -0.39 11.38 -18.31
N THR A 278 -0.31 10.72 -19.47
CA THR A 278 -1.51 10.46 -20.29
C THR A 278 -2.34 9.31 -19.75
N HIS A 279 -1.72 8.27 -19.17
CA HIS A 279 -2.40 7.12 -18.60
C HIS A 279 -3.33 7.48 -17.43
N LEU A 280 -2.94 8.43 -16.58
CA LEU A 280 -3.81 8.91 -15.49
C LEU A 280 -5.13 9.47 -16.03
N SER A 281 -5.08 10.18 -17.16
CA SER A 281 -6.24 10.80 -17.79
C SER A 281 -7.04 9.86 -18.69
N GLY A 282 -6.42 8.80 -19.20
CA GLY A 282 -7.02 7.85 -20.14
C GLY A 282 -7.97 6.84 -19.51
N GLY A 283 -7.80 6.54 -18.22
CA GLY A 283 -8.52 5.48 -17.52
C GLY A 283 -7.90 4.09 -17.70
N HIS A 284 -8.39 3.10 -16.95
CA HIS A 284 -7.89 1.74 -16.96
C HIS A 284 -9.04 0.73 -16.83
N ALA A 285 -9.01 -0.33 -17.63
CA ALA A 285 -9.92 -1.48 -17.59
C ALA A 285 -11.41 -1.10 -17.58
N VAL A 286 -11.98 -0.82 -16.41
CA VAL A 286 -13.41 -0.51 -16.21
C VAL A 286 -13.60 1.00 -16.03
N PRO A 287 -14.52 1.66 -16.76
CA PRO A 287 -14.82 3.08 -16.57
C PRO A 287 -15.57 3.30 -15.25
N LEU A 288 -14.91 3.88 -14.27
CA LEU A 288 -15.47 4.19 -12.93
C LEU A 288 -15.79 5.67 -12.73
N GLY A 289 -15.64 6.48 -13.78
CA GLY A 289 -15.74 7.94 -13.70
C GLY A 289 -14.45 8.57 -13.15
N ARG A 290 -14.52 9.87 -12.82
CA ARG A 290 -13.37 10.60 -12.28
C ARG A 290 -13.04 10.17 -10.85
N GLY A 291 -11.75 10.20 -10.52
CA GLY A 291 -11.22 9.82 -9.23
C GLY A 291 -11.82 10.58 -8.04
N TRP A 292 -12.25 11.84 -8.21
CA TRP A 292 -12.94 12.62 -7.17
C TRP A 292 -14.06 11.84 -6.48
N TYR A 293 -14.97 11.28 -7.27
CA TYR A 293 -16.09 10.54 -6.73
C TYR A 293 -15.67 9.13 -6.30
N ALA A 294 -14.93 8.42 -7.15
CA ALA A 294 -14.56 7.03 -6.88
C ALA A 294 -13.72 6.89 -5.60
N HIS A 295 -12.74 7.76 -5.40
CA HIS A 295 -11.92 7.73 -4.19
C HIS A 295 -12.70 8.15 -2.92
N ALA A 296 -13.62 9.14 -3.02
CA ALA A 296 -14.42 9.58 -1.88
C ALA A 296 -15.40 8.52 -1.38
N VAL A 297 -16.03 7.77 -2.31
CA VAL A 297 -17.12 6.84 -1.95
C VAL A 297 -16.70 5.37 -1.91
N ARG A 298 -15.54 5.03 -2.48
CA ARG A 298 -15.04 3.64 -2.53
C ARG A 298 -13.67 3.53 -1.86
N SER A 299 -12.61 4.12 -2.43
CA SER A 299 -11.23 3.85 -1.99
C SER A 299 -10.98 4.26 -0.53
N LEU A 300 -11.38 5.47 -0.12
CA LEU A 300 -11.17 5.95 1.25
C LEU A 300 -12.07 5.23 2.29
N PRO A 301 -13.41 5.11 2.08
CA PRO A 301 -14.27 4.46 3.07
C PRO A 301 -13.92 2.98 3.30
N TYR A 302 -13.61 2.24 2.24
CA TYR A 302 -13.26 0.81 2.36
C TYR A 302 -11.78 0.61 2.71
N GLY A 303 -10.90 1.50 2.27
CA GLY A 303 -9.46 1.44 2.56
C GLY A 303 -9.08 1.86 3.97
N CYS A 304 -9.83 2.78 4.59
CA CYS A 304 -9.57 3.26 5.95
C CYS A 304 -10.60 2.73 6.96
N GLY A 305 -11.83 2.50 6.53
CA GLY A 305 -13.01 2.33 7.37
C GLY A 305 -13.80 3.64 7.53
N LEU A 306 -15.12 3.55 7.36
CA LEU A 306 -16.01 4.72 7.34
C LEU A 306 -15.94 5.55 8.63
N LEU A 307 -15.92 4.90 9.80
CA LEU A 307 -15.89 5.60 11.09
C LEU A 307 -14.55 6.32 11.29
N LEU A 308 -13.45 5.74 10.84
CA LEU A 308 -12.14 6.38 10.88
C LEU A 308 -12.12 7.61 9.96
N LEU A 309 -12.69 7.51 8.77
CA LEU A 309 -12.79 8.62 7.83
C LEU A 309 -13.64 9.77 8.39
N VAL A 310 -14.80 9.47 8.98
CA VAL A 310 -15.67 10.48 9.63
C VAL A 310 -14.95 11.15 10.80
N ALA A 311 -14.26 10.35 11.66
CA ALA A 311 -13.45 10.88 12.74
C ALA A 311 -12.31 11.78 12.21
N SER A 312 -11.72 11.43 11.06
CA SER A 312 -10.70 12.27 10.41
C SER A 312 -11.25 13.64 10.00
N LEU A 313 -12.43 13.71 9.39
CA LEU A 313 -13.05 14.98 9.03
C LEU A 313 -13.32 15.85 10.26
N ALA A 314 -13.83 15.27 11.35
CA ALA A 314 -13.97 15.95 12.63
C ALA A 314 -12.61 16.43 13.18
N GLY A 315 -11.56 15.59 13.03
CA GLY A 315 -10.20 15.90 13.44
C GLY A 315 -9.58 17.07 12.67
N VAL A 316 -9.85 17.20 11.38
CA VAL A 316 -9.45 18.38 10.58
C VAL A 316 -10.08 19.67 11.16
N ALA A 317 -11.38 19.65 11.47
CA ALA A 317 -12.06 20.81 12.05
C ALA A 317 -11.52 21.16 13.46
N ILE A 318 -11.22 20.16 14.29
CA ILE A 318 -10.59 20.35 15.60
C ILE A 318 -9.16 20.88 15.44
N GLY A 319 -8.39 20.31 14.52
CA GLY A 319 -7.04 20.72 14.22
C GLY A 319 -6.96 22.16 13.72
N ALA A 320 -7.87 22.56 12.83
CA ALA A 320 -7.95 23.92 12.33
C ALA A 320 -8.19 24.97 13.45
N ARG A 321 -8.89 24.56 14.53
CA ARG A 321 -9.09 25.42 15.71
C ARG A 321 -7.95 25.40 16.71
N ARG A 322 -7.40 24.19 17.00
CA ARG A 322 -6.41 24.00 18.09
C ARG A 322 -4.96 24.11 17.62
N ARG A 323 -4.68 23.74 16.38
CA ARG A 323 -3.34 23.66 15.76
C ARG A 323 -3.35 24.14 14.30
N PRO A 324 -3.82 25.38 14.00
CA PRO A 324 -4.14 25.82 12.64
C PRO A 324 -2.94 25.70 11.68
N GLN A 325 -1.72 26.05 12.14
CA GLN A 325 -0.53 26.02 11.26
C GLN A 325 -0.18 24.61 10.83
N HIS A 326 -0.12 23.66 11.79
CA HIS A 326 0.17 22.26 11.48
C HIS A 326 -0.94 21.62 10.65
N THR A 327 -2.20 21.96 10.95
CA THR A 327 -3.33 21.49 10.14
C THR A 327 -3.22 22.00 8.70
N PHE A 328 -2.90 23.27 8.51
CA PHE A 328 -2.69 23.85 7.18
C PHE A 328 -1.53 23.15 6.45
N LEU A 329 -0.40 22.93 7.13
CA LEU A 329 0.78 22.26 6.56
C LEU A 329 0.45 20.85 6.07
N ILE A 330 -0.28 20.04 6.85
CA ILE A 330 -0.57 18.65 6.50
C ILE A 330 -1.77 18.55 5.55
N ALA A 331 -2.83 19.34 5.79
CA ALA A 331 -4.02 19.33 4.94
C ALA A 331 -3.75 19.89 3.54
N SER A 332 -2.79 20.80 3.36
CA SER A 332 -2.40 21.31 2.04
C SER A 332 -1.83 20.19 1.15
N PHE A 333 -1.01 19.30 1.71
CA PHE A 333 -0.59 18.09 1.00
C PHE A 333 -1.79 17.21 0.65
N ALA A 334 -2.62 16.87 1.64
CA ALA A 334 -3.75 15.97 1.42
C ALA A 334 -4.70 16.50 0.35
N ALA A 335 -5.00 17.80 0.37
CA ALA A 335 -5.86 18.45 -0.62
C ALA A 335 -5.22 18.44 -2.02
N ALA A 336 -3.96 18.83 -2.14
CA ALA A 336 -3.26 18.84 -3.42
C ALA A 336 -3.07 17.43 -3.98
N TYR A 337 -2.71 16.47 -3.13
CA TYR A 337 -2.56 15.08 -3.54
C TYR A 337 -3.89 14.48 -4.03
N TYR A 338 -4.98 14.71 -3.27
CA TYR A 338 -6.32 14.30 -3.67
C TYR A 338 -6.77 15.00 -4.96
N ALA A 339 -6.38 16.27 -5.14
CA ALA A 339 -6.63 17.02 -6.37
C ALA A 339 -6.00 16.32 -7.58
N VAL A 340 -4.76 15.90 -7.46
CA VAL A 340 -4.03 15.23 -8.55
C VAL A 340 -4.66 13.87 -8.89
N ILE A 341 -4.77 12.96 -7.90
CA ILE A 341 -5.29 11.61 -8.17
C ILE A 341 -6.77 11.61 -8.55
N GLY A 342 -7.53 12.58 -8.06
CA GLY A 342 -8.96 12.73 -8.36
C GLY A 342 -9.27 13.25 -9.75
N SER A 343 -8.32 13.91 -10.40
CA SER A 343 -8.53 14.52 -11.74
C SER A 343 -8.59 13.47 -12.85
N GLY A 344 -7.98 12.29 -12.66
CA GLY A 344 -7.90 11.22 -13.63
C GLY A 344 -9.08 10.24 -13.63
N TYR A 345 -9.06 9.33 -14.58
CA TYR A 345 -10.01 8.21 -14.72
C TYR A 345 -9.39 6.87 -14.33
N THR A 346 -8.08 6.83 -14.09
CA THR A 346 -7.40 5.69 -13.50
C THR A 346 -7.48 5.82 -11.99
N VAL A 347 -8.26 4.93 -11.34
CA VAL A 347 -8.74 5.12 -9.95
C VAL A 347 -8.49 3.89 -9.07
N PHE A 348 -7.31 3.31 -9.16
CA PHE A 348 -6.90 2.23 -8.25
C PHE A 348 -7.02 2.64 -6.77
N PHE A 349 -7.45 1.73 -5.92
CA PHE A 349 -7.52 1.99 -4.47
C PHE A 349 -6.17 2.39 -3.89
N ARG A 350 -5.07 1.78 -4.36
CA ARG A 350 -3.70 2.11 -3.93
C ARG A 350 -3.32 3.58 -4.14
N TYR A 351 -4.01 4.31 -5.01
CA TYR A 351 -3.71 5.73 -5.23
C TYR A 351 -4.02 6.60 -4.01
N VAL A 352 -4.96 6.22 -3.14
CA VAL A 352 -5.20 6.96 -1.90
C VAL A 352 -4.29 6.53 -0.73
N LEU A 353 -3.38 5.57 -0.93
CA LEU A 353 -2.54 5.03 0.14
C LEU A 353 -1.75 6.11 0.91
N PRO A 354 -1.14 7.13 0.27
CA PRO A 354 -0.44 8.21 0.97
C PRO A 354 -1.34 9.08 1.85
N LEU A 355 -2.64 9.07 1.62
CA LEU A 355 -3.60 9.79 2.46
C LEU A 355 -3.97 9.02 3.74
N VAL A 356 -3.77 7.69 3.77
CA VAL A 356 -4.14 6.85 4.91
C VAL A 356 -3.47 7.28 6.22
N PRO A 357 -2.15 7.53 6.28
CA PRO A 357 -1.51 8.06 7.49
C PRO A 357 -2.11 9.40 7.94
N ILE A 358 -2.51 10.27 7.00
CA ILE A 358 -3.09 11.58 7.31
C ILE A 358 -4.51 11.43 7.85
N VAL A 359 -5.30 10.53 7.28
CA VAL A 359 -6.62 10.16 7.81
C VAL A 359 -6.48 9.63 9.24
N CYS A 360 -5.51 8.74 9.49
CA CYS A 360 -5.24 8.22 10.83
C CYS A 360 -4.81 9.33 11.82
N LEU A 361 -3.99 10.28 11.38
CA LEU A 361 -3.56 11.41 12.20
C LEU A 361 -4.73 12.28 12.65
N PHE A 362 -5.56 12.71 11.70
CA PHE A 362 -6.69 13.57 12.03
C PHE A 362 -7.77 12.81 12.83
N ALA A 363 -8.03 11.54 12.52
CA ALA A 363 -8.91 10.70 13.33
C ALA A 363 -8.41 10.59 14.79
N ALA A 364 -7.09 10.45 14.98
CA ALA A 364 -6.47 10.43 16.31
C ALA A 364 -6.66 11.76 17.06
N MET A 365 -6.60 12.89 16.36
CA MET A 365 -6.89 14.20 16.97
C MET A 365 -8.33 14.31 17.46
N ALA A 366 -9.31 13.81 16.69
CA ALA A 366 -10.70 13.76 17.11
C ALA A 366 -10.91 12.83 18.30
N THR A 367 -10.32 11.63 18.23
CA THR A 367 -10.38 10.62 19.31
C THR A 367 -9.78 11.16 20.60
N SER A 368 -8.61 11.81 20.53
CA SER A 368 -7.98 12.45 21.70
C SER A 368 -8.85 13.57 22.26
N ALA A 369 -9.44 14.40 21.42
CA ALA A 369 -10.34 15.46 21.87
C ALA A 369 -11.61 14.92 22.53
N ALA A 370 -12.19 13.84 22.02
CA ALA A 370 -13.32 13.15 22.63
C ALA A 370 -12.92 12.51 23.97
N ALA A 371 -11.75 11.88 24.05
CA ALA A 371 -11.21 11.33 25.29
C ALA A 371 -11.02 12.42 26.35
N ASP A 372 -10.49 13.60 25.98
CA ASP A 372 -10.35 14.75 26.89
C ASP A 372 -11.69 15.19 27.49
N VAL A 373 -12.77 15.14 26.70
CA VAL A 373 -14.13 15.45 27.20
C VAL A 373 -14.61 14.38 28.18
N LEU A 374 -14.38 13.11 27.88
CA LEU A 374 -14.75 11.99 28.76
C LEU A 374 -13.97 11.99 30.09
N VAL A 375 -12.73 12.51 30.08
CA VAL A 375 -11.86 12.58 31.28
C VAL A 375 -12.17 13.79 32.16
N ARG A 376 -12.83 14.85 31.67
CA ARG A 376 -13.16 16.04 32.48
C ARG A 376 -14.12 15.66 33.64
N PRO A 377 -13.76 15.95 34.91
CA PRO A 377 -14.68 15.69 36.03
C PRO A 377 -15.93 16.57 35.91
N GLY A 378 -17.09 15.97 35.90
CA GLY A 378 -18.33 16.71 36.18
C GLY A 378 -18.26 17.37 37.56
N ARG A 379 -18.83 18.55 37.73
CA ARG A 379 -18.95 19.20 39.03
C ARG A 379 -19.63 18.23 39.99
N GLY A 380 -18.92 17.79 41.06
CA GLY A 380 -19.47 16.95 42.13
C GLY A 380 -19.27 15.44 42.00
N MET A 381 -18.46 14.92 41.08
CA MET A 381 -18.23 13.48 40.93
C MET A 381 -16.95 13.06 41.69
N ASP A 382 -17.06 11.99 42.48
CA ASP A 382 -15.97 11.38 43.25
C ASP A 382 -14.88 10.84 42.30
N ILE A 383 -13.64 11.34 42.41
CA ILE A 383 -12.51 11.08 41.53
C ILE A 383 -12.12 9.59 41.52
N SER A 384 -12.35 8.87 42.64
CA SER A 384 -11.92 7.47 42.81
C SER A 384 -12.75 6.46 41.99
N ARG A 385 -14.05 6.70 41.80
CA ARG A 385 -14.95 5.82 41.03
C ARG A 385 -15.00 6.19 39.52
N GLY A 386 -14.51 7.36 39.13
CA GLY A 386 -14.53 7.84 37.77
C GLY A 386 -13.39 7.27 36.86
N GLY A 387 -12.29 6.79 37.44
CA GLY A 387 -11.10 6.39 36.69
C GLY A 387 -11.33 5.19 35.76
N THR A 388 -11.89 4.11 36.30
CA THR A 388 -12.14 2.87 35.56
C THR A 388 -13.20 3.06 34.46
N ALA A 389 -14.31 3.72 34.76
CA ALA A 389 -15.37 3.98 33.79
C ALA A 389 -14.88 4.86 32.64
N ARG A 390 -14.01 5.82 32.91
CA ARG A 390 -13.38 6.68 31.89
C ARG A 390 -12.42 5.91 31.00
N THR A 391 -11.56 5.07 31.56
CA THR A 391 -10.67 4.20 30.81
C THR A 391 -11.46 3.28 29.87
N LEU A 392 -12.53 2.67 30.37
CA LEU A 392 -13.42 1.83 29.58
C LEU A 392 -14.09 2.60 28.45
N ALA A 393 -14.54 3.83 28.68
CA ALA A 393 -15.14 4.67 27.65
C ALA A 393 -14.13 5.03 26.53
N ILE A 394 -12.87 5.31 26.87
CA ILE A 394 -11.82 5.57 25.89
C ILE A 394 -11.50 4.30 25.09
N VAL A 395 -11.36 3.17 25.76
CA VAL A 395 -11.14 1.87 25.10
C VAL A 395 -12.31 1.54 24.17
N ALA A 396 -13.54 1.73 24.61
CA ALA A 396 -14.73 1.54 23.78
C ALA A 396 -14.74 2.45 22.55
N LEU A 397 -14.39 3.73 22.71
CA LEU A 397 -14.28 4.68 21.61
C LEU A 397 -13.23 4.23 20.57
N ILE A 398 -12.06 3.81 21.03
CA ILE A 398 -11.00 3.28 20.16
C ILE A 398 -11.49 1.99 19.46
N ALA A 399 -12.13 1.08 20.19
CA ALA A 399 -12.66 -0.16 19.64
C ALA A 399 -13.75 0.09 18.57
N VAL A 400 -14.60 1.08 18.75
CA VAL A 400 -15.61 1.47 17.75
C VAL A 400 -14.96 2.03 16.48
N ILE A 401 -13.91 2.84 16.61
CA ILE A 401 -13.24 3.47 15.46
C ILE A 401 -12.30 2.48 14.74
N ALA A 402 -11.47 1.74 15.49
CA ALA A 402 -10.45 0.85 14.96
C ALA A 402 -10.92 -0.60 14.75
N GLY A 403 -11.97 -1.03 15.44
CA GLY A 403 -12.45 -2.42 15.41
C GLY A 403 -12.90 -2.87 14.01
N PRO A 404 -13.79 -2.13 13.32
CA PRO A 404 -14.21 -2.50 11.97
C PRO A 404 -13.04 -2.58 10.97
N PRO A 405 -12.12 -1.59 10.87
CA PRO A 405 -10.92 -1.70 10.05
C PRO A 405 -10.05 -2.91 10.42
N ALA A 406 -9.81 -3.14 11.71
CA ALA A 406 -9.02 -4.28 12.18
C ALA A 406 -9.64 -5.63 11.74
N LEU A 407 -10.97 -5.76 11.90
CA LEU A 407 -11.68 -6.96 11.48
C LEU A 407 -11.61 -7.17 9.95
N THR A 408 -11.71 -6.08 9.17
CA THR A 408 -11.54 -6.12 7.71
C THR A 408 -10.14 -6.60 7.34
N SER A 409 -9.09 -6.06 7.96
CA SER A 409 -7.70 -6.47 7.72
C SER A 409 -7.48 -7.94 8.05
N VAL A 410 -7.92 -8.39 9.23
CA VAL A 410 -7.80 -9.81 9.64
C VAL A 410 -8.55 -10.73 8.67
N ARG A 411 -9.78 -10.39 8.28
CA ARG A 411 -10.55 -11.22 7.34
C ARG A 411 -9.88 -11.30 5.96
N MET A 412 -9.34 -10.20 5.49
CA MET A 412 -8.60 -10.14 4.23
C MET A 412 -7.36 -11.04 4.28
N ASP A 413 -6.56 -10.95 5.34
CA ASP A 413 -5.36 -11.75 5.55
C ASP A 413 -5.71 -13.24 5.65
N LEU A 414 -6.79 -13.60 6.34
CA LEU A 414 -7.26 -14.98 6.44
C LEU A 414 -7.73 -15.54 5.08
N VAL A 415 -8.32 -14.72 4.22
CA VAL A 415 -8.66 -15.13 2.85
C VAL A 415 -7.38 -15.28 2.03
N MET A 416 -6.49 -14.29 2.05
CA MET A 416 -5.21 -14.31 1.32
C MET A 416 -4.33 -15.50 1.73
N GLY A 417 -4.41 -15.96 2.98
CA GLY A 417 -3.66 -17.12 3.48
C GLY A 417 -4.14 -18.48 2.95
N ARG A 418 -5.29 -18.54 2.28
CA ARG A 418 -5.80 -19.78 1.66
C ARG A 418 -5.13 -20.01 0.31
N THR A 419 -5.08 -21.29 -0.10
CA THR A 419 -4.56 -21.64 -1.44
C THR A 419 -5.43 -21.04 -2.53
N ASP A 420 -4.80 -20.37 -3.49
CA ASP A 420 -5.47 -19.74 -4.63
C ASP A 420 -6.19 -20.79 -5.51
N SER A 421 -7.35 -20.44 -6.02
CA SER A 421 -8.18 -21.34 -6.84
C SER A 421 -7.46 -21.81 -8.10
N ARG A 422 -6.65 -20.93 -8.72
CA ARG A 422 -5.87 -21.23 -9.93
C ARG A 422 -4.81 -22.29 -9.67
N VAL A 423 -4.17 -22.26 -8.48
CA VAL A 423 -3.19 -23.27 -8.05
C VAL A 423 -3.87 -24.63 -7.90
N ILE A 424 -5.02 -24.69 -7.22
CA ILE A 424 -5.76 -25.94 -7.01
C ILE A 424 -6.20 -26.53 -8.35
N ALA A 425 -6.76 -25.68 -9.24
CA ALA A 425 -7.21 -26.12 -10.55
C ALA A 425 -6.06 -26.64 -11.43
N ALA A 426 -4.90 -25.94 -11.42
CA ALA A 426 -3.72 -26.37 -12.14
C ALA A 426 -3.14 -27.70 -11.62
N GLN A 427 -3.10 -27.88 -10.28
CA GLN A 427 -2.69 -29.13 -9.65
C GLN A 427 -3.59 -30.30 -10.01
N TRP A 428 -4.90 -30.07 -10.13
CA TRP A 428 -5.84 -31.09 -10.52
C TRP A 428 -5.77 -31.43 -12.02
N LEU A 429 -5.73 -30.39 -12.91
CA LEU A 429 -5.76 -30.58 -14.36
C LEU A 429 -4.42 -31.11 -14.90
N GLY A 430 -3.30 -30.62 -14.39
CA GLY A 430 -1.97 -30.91 -14.92
C GLY A 430 -1.67 -32.40 -15.10
N PRO A 431 -1.92 -33.28 -14.11
CA PRO A 431 -1.70 -34.73 -14.26
C PRO A 431 -2.59 -35.42 -15.29
N GLN A 432 -3.69 -34.81 -15.71
CA GLN A 432 -4.63 -35.38 -16.66
C GLN A 432 -4.33 -35.01 -18.12
N LEU A 433 -3.47 -34.00 -18.32
CA LEU A 433 -3.05 -33.58 -19.64
C LEU A 433 -1.99 -34.51 -20.19
N ARG A 434 -2.11 -34.85 -21.48
CA ARG A 434 -1.17 -35.63 -22.28
C ARG A 434 -0.74 -34.80 -23.50
N PRO A 435 0.42 -35.13 -24.12
CA PRO A 435 0.92 -34.39 -25.27
C PRO A 435 -0.07 -34.27 -26.44
N GLU A 436 -0.93 -35.27 -26.62
CA GLU A 436 -1.95 -35.30 -27.67
C GLU A 436 -3.21 -34.50 -27.34
N HIS A 437 -3.44 -34.12 -26.08
CA HIS A 437 -4.62 -33.38 -25.69
C HIS A 437 -4.59 -31.92 -26.17
N THR A 438 -5.76 -31.42 -26.50
CA THR A 438 -6.01 -30.02 -26.84
C THR A 438 -6.72 -29.31 -25.69
N LEU A 439 -6.27 -28.11 -25.36
CA LEU A 439 -6.80 -27.30 -24.23
C LEU A 439 -7.01 -25.85 -24.66
N HIS A 440 -8.16 -25.30 -24.33
CA HIS A 440 -8.40 -23.87 -24.35
C HIS A 440 -8.61 -23.36 -22.92
N ASP A 441 -7.72 -22.46 -22.47
CA ASP A 441 -7.93 -21.69 -21.23
C ASP A 441 -8.48 -20.30 -21.61
N ALA A 442 -9.75 -20.05 -21.25
CA ALA A 442 -10.45 -18.80 -21.56
C ALA A 442 -10.04 -17.64 -20.63
N GLY A 443 -9.13 -17.86 -19.71
CA GLY A 443 -8.66 -16.86 -18.78
C GLY A 443 -7.85 -15.74 -19.45
N SER A 444 -7.86 -14.55 -18.85
CA SER A 444 -6.89 -13.48 -19.12
C SER A 444 -5.50 -13.84 -18.59
N ASP A 445 -4.51 -13.04 -18.85
CA ASP A 445 -3.15 -13.23 -18.31
C ASP A 445 -3.12 -13.36 -16.78
N TYR A 446 -4.12 -12.80 -16.09
CA TYR A 446 -4.25 -12.85 -14.63
C TYR A 446 -5.08 -14.03 -14.11
N THR A 447 -5.73 -14.81 -14.99
CA THR A 447 -6.65 -15.88 -14.57
C THR A 447 -6.34 -17.22 -15.19
N ARG A 448 -5.45 -17.31 -16.18
CA ARG A 448 -4.98 -18.56 -16.76
C ARG A 448 -4.28 -19.44 -15.74
N LEU A 449 -4.43 -20.75 -15.91
CA LEU A 449 -3.74 -21.73 -15.08
C LEU A 449 -2.24 -21.79 -15.44
N ASP A 450 -1.39 -21.94 -14.44
CA ASP A 450 0.02 -22.21 -14.66
C ASP A 450 0.24 -23.70 -14.94
N LEU A 451 0.29 -24.02 -16.22
CA LEU A 451 0.49 -25.39 -16.74
C LEU A 451 1.81 -25.52 -17.52
N ARG A 452 2.78 -24.59 -17.32
CA ARG A 452 4.03 -24.51 -18.10
C ARG A 452 4.90 -25.78 -18.07
N GLU A 453 4.80 -26.59 -17.05
CA GLU A 453 5.51 -27.86 -16.93
C GLU A 453 4.83 -29.02 -17.67
N ARG A 454 3.69 -28.77 -18.34
CA ARG A 454 2.89 -29.80 -19.00
C ARG A 454 2.97 -29.68 -20.51
N ARG A 455 2.93 -30.80 -21.21
CA ARG A 455 2.90 -30.85 -22.67
C ARG A 455 1.44 -31.08 -23.11
N TYR A 456 0.90 -30.21 -23.93
CA TYR A 456 -0.42 -30.27 -24.56
C TYR A 456 -0.45 -29.27 -25.71
N HIS A 457 -1.50 -29.29 -26.54
CA HIS A 457 -1.71 -28.32 -27.60
C HIS A 457 -2.64 -27.20 -27.12
N GLU A 458 -2.12 -25.98 -26.99
CA GLU A 458 -2.94 -24.82 -26.63
C GLU A 458 -3.76 -24.39 -27.85
N TRP A 459 -5.07 -24.31 -27.69
CA TRP A 459 -5.99 -23.77 -28.67
C TRP A 459 -6.55 -22.43 -28.19
N ARG A 460 -6.83 -21.50 -29.11
CA ARG A 460 -7.36 -20.18 -28.79
C ARG A 460 -8.70 -19.98 -29.46
N PHE A 461 -9.70 -19.58 -28.69
CA PHE A 461 -11.00 -19.18 -29.19
C PHE A 461 -10.94 -17.76 -29.75
N ASP A 462 -11.37 -17.58 -31.00
CA ASP A 462 -11.54 -16.27 -31.61
C ASP A 462 -13.01 -15.82 -31.44
N PRO A 463 -13.26 -14.76 -30.67
CA PRO A 463 -14.61 -14.23 -30.47
C PRO A 463 -15.29 -13.74 -31.75
N ASN A 464 -14.52 -13.30 -32.76
CA ASN A 464 -15.07 -12.74 -33.99
C ASN A 464 -15.59 -13.84 -34.93
N THR A 465 -14.83 -14.92 -35.07
CA THR A 465 -15.22 -16.07 -35.90
C THR A 465 -16.00 -17.12 -35.10
N GLN A 466 -16.05 -16.98 -33.78
CA GLN A 466 -16.65 -17.93 -32.82
C GLN A 466 -16.11 -19.36 -32.98
N SER A 467 -14.84 -19.48 -33.33
CA SER A 467 -14.15 -20.74 -33.62
C SER A 467 -12.75 -20.80 -33.03
N PHE A 468 -12.09 -21.95 -33.13
CA PHE A 468 -10.71 -22.15 -32.61
C PHE A 468 -9.62 -22.01 -33.70
N GLY A 469 -9.94 -21.51 -34.88
CA GLY A 469 -8.94 -21.32 -35.96
C GLY A 469 -8.39 -22.63 -36.57
N HIS A 470 -8.98 -23.78 -36.25
CA HIS A 470 -8.70 -25.10 -36.81
C HIS A 470 -9.77 -25.46 -37.85
N PRO A 471 -9.63 -26.58 -38.62
CA PRO A 471 -10.66 -27.00 -39.55
C PRO A 471 -12.07 -26.89 -38.96
N GLU A 472 -13.04 -26.46 -39.78
CA GLU A 472 -14.40 -26.16 -39.33
C GLU A 472 -14.97 -27.31 -38.48
N GLY A 473 -15.54 -26.97 -37.34
CA GLY A 473 -16.21 -27.91 -36.43
C GLY A 473 -15.29 -28.61 -35.41
N LEU A 474 -13.97 -28.41 -35.45
CA LEU A 474 -13.11 -28.99 -34.42
C LEU A 474 -13.13 -28.15 -33.13
N ILE A 475 -13.32 -28.81 -32.00
CA ILE A 475 -13.36 -28.24 -30.66
C ILE A 475 -12.32 -28.95 -29.74
N PRO A 476 -11.67 -28.26 -28.78
CA PRO A 476 -10.62 -28.84 -27.95
C PRO A 476 -11.17 -29.92 -27.00
N ASP A 477 -10.29 -30.79 -26.50
CA ASP A 477 -10.65 -31.83 -25.53
C ASP A 477 -11.03 -31.25 -24.17
N TRP A 478 -10.35 -30.14 -23.79
CA TRP A 478 -10.50 -29.47 -22.50
C TRP A 478 -10.75 -27.98 -22.68
N ILE A 479 -11.64 -27.42 -21.86
CA ILE A 479 -11.85 -25.98 -21.73
C ILE A 479 -11.78 -25.61 -20.25
N VAL A 480 -11.07 -24.51 -19.94
CA VAL A 480 -11.05 -23.89 -18.62
C VAL A 480 -11.76 -22.55 -18.70
N ILE A 481 -12.72 -22.33 -17.82
CA ILE A 481 -13.42 -21.05 -17.67
C ILE A 481 -13.18 -20.51 -16.26
N SER A 482 -12.72 -19.26 -16.19
CA SER A 482 -12.52 -18.50 -14.96
C SER A 482 -13.55 -17.39 -14.84
N GLU A 483 -14.26 -17.32 -13.70
CA GLU A 483 -15.32 -16.34 -13.45
C GLU A 483 -15.20 -15.71 -12.07
N ALA A 484 -15.39 -14.39 -11.98
CA ALA A 484 -15.32 -13.64 -10.73
C ALA A 484 -16.23 -12.40 -10.78
N PRO A 485 -16.51 -11.74 -9.64
CA PRO A 485 -17.16 -10.44 -9.61
C PRO A 485 -16.37 -9.35 -10.38
N LEU A 486 -15.05 -9.53 -10.54
CA LEU A 486 -14.20 -8.72 -11.42
C LEU A 486 -14.35 -9.20 -12.88
N ARG A 487 -15.53 -8.99 -13.46
CA ARG A 487 -15.92 -9.55 -14.77
C ARG A 487 -15.02 -9.12 -15.93
N HIS A 488 -14.38 -7.94 -15.84
CA HIS A 488 -13.43 -7.50 -16.86
C HIS A 488 -12.24 -8.45 -17.00
N TYR A 489 -11.77 -9.01 -15.87
CA TYR A 489 -10.60 -9.89 -15.84
C TYR A 489 -10.96 -11.38 -15.88
N ALA A 490 -12.16 -11.73 -15.45
CA ALA A 490 -12.59 -13.13 -15.29
C ALA A 490 -14.03 -13.31 -15.77
N SER A 491 -14.19 -13.52 -17.08
CA SER A 491 -15.48 -13.89 -17.72
C SER A 491 -15.21 -14.56 -19.06
N ALA A 492 -16.05 -15.52 -19.43
CA ALA A 492 -15.99 -16.15 -20.74
C ALA A 492 -16.91 -15.44 -21.75
N HIS A 493 -16.52 -15.45 -23.02
CA HIS A 493 -17.34 -14.94 -24.12
C HIS A 493 -18.68 -15.71 -24.19
N PRO A 494 -19.84 -15.06 -24.47
CA PRO A 494 -21.14 -15.73 -24.51
C PRO A 494 -21.19 -16.92 -25.48
N ALA A 495 -20.62 -16.80 -26.68
CA ALA A 495 -20.56 -17.89 -27.66
C ALA A 495 -19.75 -19.09 -27.15
N LEU A 496 -18.64 -18.85 -26.42
CA LEU A 496 -17.90 -19.95 -25.79
C LEU A 496 -18.72 -20.65 -24.71
N ARG A 497 -19.49 -19.91 -23.91
CA ARG A 497 -20.39 -20.50 -22.90
C ARG A 497 -21.47 -21.36 -23.55
N GLN A 498 -22.04 -20.91 -24.67
CA GLN A 498 -23.03 -21.70 -25.43
C GLN A 498 -22.38 -22.98 -25.94
N LEU A 499 -21.25 -22.92 -26.59
CA LEU A 499 -20.50 -24.08 -27.10
C LEU A 499 -20.20 -25.08 -25.98
N VAL A 500 -19.77 -24.56 -24.81
CA VAL A 500 -19.50 -25.40 -23.61
C VAL A 500 -20.78 -26.09 -23.13
N ALA A 501 -21.91 -25.41 -23.07
CA ALA A 501 -23.19 -25.98 -22.63
C ALA A 501 -23.65 -27.11 -23.57
N GLU A 502 -23.39 -26.99 -24.88
CA GLU A 502 -23.81 -27.96 -25.89
C GLU A 502 -22.90 -29.21 -25.95
N HIS A 503 -21.58 -29.02 -25.83
CA HIS A 503 -20.60 -30.05 -26.17
C HIS A 503 -19.73 -30.54 -25.03
N TYR A 504 -19.80 -29.92 -23.83
CA TYR A 504 -18.94 -30.25 -22.71
C TYR A 504 -19.71 -30.58 -21.44
N GLU A 505 -19.00 -31.24 -20.51
CA GLU A 505 -19.48 -31.45 -19.16
C GLU A 505 -18.46 -30.85 -18.15
N PRO A 506 -18.91 -30.23 -17.06
CA PRO A 506 -18.03 -29.78 -16.01
C PRO A 506 -17.50 -30.97 -15.22
N VAL A 507 -16.19 -31.15 -15.17
CA VAL A 507 -15.57 -32.29 -14.47
C VAL A 507 -14.89 -31.88 -13.19
N TYR A 508 -14.53 -30.58 -13.03
CA TYR A 508 -13.94 -30.06 -11.82
C TYR A 508 -14.23 -28.58 -11.65
N THR A 509 -14.58 -28.18 -10.44
CA THR A 509 -14.82 -26.76 -10.12
C THR A 509 -14.15 -26.41 -8.80
N VAL A 510 -13.36 -25.33 -8.82
CA VAL A 510 -12.77 -24.70 -7.62
C VAL A 510 -13.41 -23.33 -7.45
N ARG A 511 -14.11 -23.12 -6.36
CA ARG A 511 -14.80 -21.86 -6.09
C ARG A 511 -13.83 -20.85 -5.47
N GLY A 512 -13.70 -19.68 -6.09
CA GLY A 512 -13.12 -18.48 -5.48
C GLY A 512 -14.16 -17.74 -4.65
N THR A 513 -15.40 -17.69 -5.18
CA THR A 513 -16.57 -17.12 -4.49
C THR A 513 -17.80 -18.01 -4.68
N THR A 514 -18.73 -17.98 -3.72
CA THR A 514 -20.01 -18.69 -3.79
C THR A 514 -21.03 -17.95 -4.65
N ASN A 515 -20.86 -16.64 -4.84
CA ASN A 515 -21.78 -15.81 -5.58
C ASN A 515 -21.02 -14.82 -6.47
N LEU A 516 -21.18 -14.95 -7.78
CA LEU A 516 -20.53 -14.09 -8.77
C LEU A 516 -21.14 -12.69 -8.86
N ASP A 517 -22.36 -12.51 -8.34
CA ASP A 517 -23.07 -11.25 -8.25
C ASP A 517 -22.99 -10.64 -6.84
N ALA A 518 -22.13 -11.19 -5.98
CA ALA A 518 -21.98 -10.77 -4.60
C ALA A 518 -21.67 -9.27 -4.50
N GLY A 519 -22.32 -8.59 -3.57
CA GLY A 519 -22.14 -7.16 -3.28
C GLY A 519 -20.81 -6.82 -2.57
N GLY A 520 -19.76 -7.63 -2.73
CA GLY A 520 -18.43 -7.37 -2.20
C GLY A 520 -17.75 -6.18 -2.89
N MET A 521 -16.99 -5.39 -2.13
CA MET A 521 -16.24 -4.26 -2.69
C MET A 521 -14.86 -4.74 -3.15
N TYR A 522 -14.69 -4.85 -4.46
CA TYR A 522 -13.41 -5.11 -5.11
C TYR A 522 -12.84 -3.82 -5.69
N ASP A 523 -11.51 -3.75 -5.83
CA ASP A 523 -10.87 -2.74 -6.67
C ASP A 523 -11.09 -3.14 -8.14
N GLN A 524 -12.06 -2.49 -8.79
CA GLN A 524 -12.52 -2.88 -10.13
C GLN A 524 -11.49 -2.66 -11.24
N GLN A 525 -10.48 -1.83 -11.00
CA GLN A 525 -9.39 -1.60 -11.96
C GLN A 525 -8.15 -2.45 -11.66
N ASP A 526 -8.20 -3.29 -10.62
CA ASP A 526 -7.09 -4.13 -10.18
C ASP A 526 -7.47 -5.61 -10.30
N ALA A 527 -6.67 -6.42 -11.00
CA ALA A 527 -6.91 -7.86 -11.17
C ALA A 527 -6.54 -8.67 -9.90
N PHE A 528 -6.95 -8.17 -8.72
CA PHE A 528 -6.73 -8.81 -7.44
C PHE A 528 -8.04 -9.31 -6.84
N PHE A 529 -8.21 -10.64 -6.75
CA PHE A 529 -9.48 -11.30 -6.47
C PHE A 529 -9.78 -11.45 -4.97
N VAL A 530 -9.36 -10.50 -4.14
CA VAL A 530 -9.72 -10.43 -2.72
C VAL A 530 -10.37 -9.08 -2.45
N PRO A 531 -11.62 -9.03 -1.95
CA PRO A 531 -12.36 -7.79 -1.75
C PRO A 531 -11.99 -7.09 -0.44
N PHE A 532 -12.47 -5.85 -0.27
CA PHE A 532 -12.45 -5.08 0.98
C PHE A 532 -13.69 -5.33 1.86
N SER A 533 -14.75 -5.94 1.32
CA SER A 533 -15.96 -6.32 2.05
C SER A 533 -16.66 -7.49 1.37
N GLY A 534 -17.66 -8.11 2.03
CA GLY A 534 -18.35 -9.26 1.47
C GLY A 534 -17.58 -10.59 1.64
N PHE A 535 -16.70 -10.69 2.61
CA PHE A 535 -15.86 -11.88 2.84
C PHE A 535 -16.62 -13.17 3.09
N GLY A 536 -17.90 -13.10 3.49
CA GLY A 536 -18.74 -14.31 3.67
C GLY A 536 -18.98 -15.10 2.39
N GLU A 537 -18.89 -14.44 1.25
CA GLU A 537 -19.06 -15.05 -0.08
C GLU A 537 -17.73 -15.52 -0.70
N VAL A 538 -16.59 -15.26 -0.06
CA VAL A 538 -15.27 -15.59 -0.59
C VAL A 538 -14.71 -16.84 0.06
N GLU A 539 -14.56 -17.91 -0.75
CA GLU A 539 -13.97 -19.16 -0.26
C GLU A 539 -12.43 -19.11 -0.25
N ARG A 540 -11.81 -18.46 -1.25
CA ARG A 540 -10.35 -18.35 -1.41
C ARG A 540 -9.96 -17.25 -2.40
N PRO A 541 -8.66 -16.85 -2.47
CA PRO A 541 -8.19 -15.98 -3.52
C PRO A 541 -8.36 -16.62 -4.90
N GLY A 542 -8.43 -15.77 -5.93
CA GLY A 542 -8.59 -16.21 -7.30
C GLY A 542 -10.05 -16.26 -7.77
N PRO A 543 -10.28 -16.44 -9.08
CA PRO A 543 -11.61 -16.62 -9.66
C PRO A 543 -12.19 -18.00 -9.33
N THR A 544 -13.47 -18.19 -9.53
CA THR A 544 -14.05 -19.53 -9.63
C THR A 544 -13.59 -20.14 -10.95
N VAL A 545 -12.89 -21.26 -10.89
CA VAL A 545 -12.35 -21.97 -12.06
C VAL A 545 -13.13 -23.24 -12.28
N THR A 546 -13.71 -23.41 -13.47
CA THR A 546 -14.39 -24.64 -13.89
C THR A 546 -13.65 -25.24 -15.07
N VAL A 547 -13.28 -26.52 -14.94
CA VAL A 547 -12.67 -27.33 -16.00
C VAL A 547 -13.75 -28.18 -16.65
N TYR A 548 -13.82 -28.08 -17.94
CA TYR A 548 -14.77 -28.81 -18.78
C TYR A 548 -14.06 -29.83 -19.66
N ARG A 549 -14.66 -30.97 -19.84
CA ARG A 549 -14.20 -32.01 -20.76
C ARG A 549 -15.23 -32.21 -21.85
N ARG A 550 -14.78 -32.42 -23.10
CA ARG A 550 -15.65 -32.70 -24.24
C ARG A 550 -16.42 -33.97 -24.00
N ARG A 551 -17.73 -33.94 -24.25
CA ARG A 551 -18.58 -35.13 -24.30
C ARG A 551 -18.23 -35.98 -25.52
N PHE A 552 -18.17 -37.29 -25.37
CA PHE A 552 -17.91 -38.23 -26.47
C PHE A 552 -19.15 -38.47 -27.30
#